data_72bca15b847c6b77ce4ead358b98eed4
#
_entry.id   72bca15b847c6b77ce4ead358b98eed4
#
_cell.length_a   1.000
_cell.length_b   1.000
_cell.length_c   1.000
_cell.angle_alpha   90.00
_cell.angle_beta   90.00
_cell.angle_gamma   90.00
#
_symmetry.space_group_name_H-M   'P 1'
#
loop_
_entity.id
_entity.type
_entity.pdbx_description
1 polymer ?
#
loop_
_entity_poly.entity_id
_entity_poly.type
_entity_poly.pdbx_seq_one_letter_code
_entity_poly.pdbx_strand_id
1 'polypeptide(L)'
;MTQNSKFAAASTALIIVDLQNDFLSPQGAYARGKTVSADALLLPARVAPVAQTLKAQGGYVAASQFTLWPDAKGEPMVSSHLLEKRPFLRKGDFAPGSVGQDNVPELKDSVDLVVCKVAYSAFFNTQLDWVLRKAGIETVLVCGIVTNGGVASTARDA
;
A
#
# COMPACT_ATOMS: atom_id res chain seq x y z
N MET A 1 13.85 -2.13 35.56
CA MET A 1 12.55 -1.46 35.30
C MET A 1 12.37 -1.40 33.79
N THR A 2 11.67 -2.36 33.21
CA THR A 2 11.31 -2.37 31.80
C THR A 2 10.33 -1.23 31.58
N GLN A 3 10.72 -0.22 30.82
CA GLN A 3 9.79 0.80 30.30
C GLN A 3 8.66 0.03 29.58
N ASN A 4 7.46 0.09 30.15
CA ASN A 4 6.25 -0.35 29.44
C ASN A 4 6.19 0.47 28.15
N SER A 5 6.52 -0.12 27.02
CA SER A 5 6.34 0.55 25.74
C SER A 5 4.85 0.84 25.61
N LYS A 6 4.49 2.09 25.30
CA LYS A 6 3.09 2.51 25.07
C LYS A 6 2.40 1.72 23.95
N PHE A 7 3.15 0.92 23.20
CA PHE A 7 2.69 0.17 22.05
C PHE A 7 3.05 -1.31 22.24
N ALA A 8 2.02 -2.13 22.43
CA ALA A 8 2.19 -3.58 22.41
C ALA A 8 2.18 -4.06 20.95
N ALA A 9 3.17 -4.83 20.54
CA ALA A 9 3.24 -5.34 19.17
C ALA A 9 1.97 -6.13 18.80
N ALA A 10 1.47 -6.96 19.71
CA ALA A 10 0.28 -7.80 19.50
C ALA A 10 -1.02 -7.02 19.20
N SER A 11 -1.11 -5.75 19.61
CA SER A 11 -2.24 -4.86 19.28
C SER A 11 -1.84 -3.72 18.31
N THR A 12 -0.72 -3.89 17.61
CA THR A 12 -0.21 -2.91 16.64
C THR A 12 -0.24 -3.49 15.22
N ALA A 13 -0.72 -2.70 14.26
CA ALA A 13 -0.62 -3.03 12.84
C ALA A 13 0.26 -2.03 12.09
N LEU A 14 1.03 -2.51 11.12
CA LEU A 14 1.68 -1.71 10.09
C LEU A 14 0.82 -1.74 8.83
N ILE A 15 0.38 -0.56 8.36
CA ILE A 15 -0.34 -0.39 7.10
C ILE A 15 0.63 0.16 6.06
N ILE A 16 0.96 -0.66 5.08
CA ILE A 16 1.88 -0.34 3.99
C ILE A 16 1.05 0.10 2.79
N VAL A 17 1.12 1.39 2.45
CA VAL A 17 0.31 1.96 1.37
C VAL A 17 1.06 1.91 0.05
N ASP A 18 0.52 1.11 -0.89
CA ASP A 18 0.85 1.14 -2.32
C ASP A 18 2.33 0.95 -2.68
N LEU A 19 3.10 0.17 -1.93
CA LEU A 19 4.45 -0.22 -2.35
C LEU A 19 4.35 -1.37 -3.39
N GLN A 20 3.91 -1.01 -4.60
CA GLN A 20 3.60 -1.91 -5.72
C GLN A 20 4.64 -1.79 -6.84
N ASN A 21 4.73 -2.83 -7.67
CA ASN A 21 5.67 -2.86 -8.80
C ASN A 21 5.39 -1.75 -9.82
N ASP A 22 4.14 -1.41 -10.13
CA ASP A 22 3.82 -0.33 -11.07
C ASP A 22 4.23 1.06 -10.57
N PHE A 23 4.36 1.23 -9.26
CA PHE A 23 4.92 2.45 -8.69
C PHE A 23 6.45 2.45 -8.65
N LEU A 24 7.09 1.31 -8.34
CA LEU A 24 8.50 1.29 -7.89
C LEU A 24 9.43 0.46 -8.78
N SER A 25 8.91 -0.50 -9.56
CA SER A 25 9.75 -1.30 -10.47
C SER A 25 10.24 -0.47 -11.67
N PRO A 26 11.46 -0.71 -12.17
CA PRO A 26 11.96 -0.10 -13.40
C PRO A 26 11.08 -0.35 -14.63
N GLN A 27 10.30 -1.43 -14.62
CA GLN A 27 9.34 -1.78 -15.68
C GLN A 27 7.92 -1.27 -15.42
N GLY A 28 7.69 -0.69 -14.24
CA GLY A 28 6.38 -0.23 -13.80
C GLY A 28 5.87 1.02 -14.54
N ALA A 29 4.59 1.30 -14.36
CA ALA A 29 3.91 2.43 -14.99
C ALA A 29 4.57 3.78 -14.66
N TYR A 30 4.94 3.99 -13.39
CA TYR A 30 5.53 5.25 -12.92
C TYR A 30 6.98 5.46 -13.39
N ALA A 31 7.76 4.39 -13.55
CA ALA A 31 9.10 4.48 -14.16
C ALA A 31 8.99 4.92 -15.62
N ARG A 32 8.04 4.36 -16.37
CA ARG A 32 7.71 4.77 -17.74
C ARG A 32 7.29 6.24 -17.81
N GLY A 33 6.52 6.69 -16.83
CA GLY A 33 6.10 8.10 -16.68
C GLY A 33 7.19 9.04 -16.15
N LYS A 34 8.38 8.53 -15.80
CA LYS A 34 9.50 9.29 -15.20
C LYS A 34 9.07 10.08 -13.94
N THR A 35 8.18 9.50 -13.14
CA THR A 35 7.59 10.16 -11.95
C THR A 35 8.01 9.53 -10.62
N VAL A 36 8.89 8.52 -10.65
CA VAL A 36 9.40 7.88 -9.43
C VAL A 36 10.52 8.74 -8.83
N SER A 37 10.42 9.06 -7.55
CA SER A 37 11.52 9.74 -6.85
C SER A 37 12.56 8.73 -6.37
N ALA A 38 13.82 9.17 -6.25
CA ALA A 38 14.90 8.33 -5.73
C ALA A 38 14.60 7.83 -4.30
N ASP A 39 13.99 8.67 -3.46
CA ASP A 39 13.63 8.31 -2.08
C ASP A 39 12.55 7.23 -2.03
N ALA A 40 11.59 7.25 -2.97
CA ALA A 40 10.54 6.22 -3.04
C ALA A 40 11.14 4.83 -3.33
N LEU A 41 12.19 4.76 -4.15
CA LEU A 41 12.87 3.50 -4.46
C LEU A 41 13.60 2.88 -3.25
N LEU A 42 13.88 3.67 -2.22
CA LEU A 42 14.51 3.18 -0.98
C LEU A 42 13.50 2.64 0.04
N LEU A 43 12.20 2.92 -0.15
CA LEU A 43 11.16 2.54 0.82
C LEU A 43 11.03 1.02 1.02
N PRO A 44 11.05 0.16 0.01
CA PRO A 44 10.96 -1.29 0.23
C PRO A 44 12.02 -1.80 1.19
N ALA A 45 13.28 -1.43 0.98
CA ALA A 45 14.40 -1.85 1.83
C ALA A 45 14.31 -1.28 3.27
N ARG A 46 13.66 -0.12 3.46
CA ARG A 46 13.47 0.50 4.78
C ARG A 46 12.25 -0.07 5.51
N VAL A 47 11.20 -0.42 4.79
CA VAL A 47 9.92 -0.89 5.36
C VAL A 47 9.98 -2.38 5.68
N ALA A 48 10.62 -3.20 4.84
CA ALA A 48 10.66 -4.65 5.03
C ALA A 48 11.20 -5.08 6.42
N PRO A 49 12.32 -4.53 6.95
CA PRO A 49 12.81 -4.89 8.29
C PRO A 49 11.80 -4.50 9.39
N VAL A 50 11.09 -3.39 9.24
CA VAL A 50 10.07 -2.95 10.21
C VAL A 50 8.90 -3.92 10.21
N ALA A 51 8.40 -4.30 9.03
CA ALA A 51 7.32 -5.27 8.87
C ALA A 51 7.71 -6.63 9.47
N GLN A 52 8.89 -7.14 9.16
CA GLN A 52 9.41 -8.40 9.68
C GLN A 52 9.55 -8.37 11.22
N THR A 53 10.09 -7.29 11.77
CA THR A 53 10.26 -7.14 13.21
C THR A 53 8.92 -7.10 13.93
N LEU A 54 7.96 -6.32 13.43
CA LEU A 54 6.63 -6.23 14.02
C LEU A 54 5.92 -7.59 13.98
N LYS A 55 5.95 -8.27 12.84
CA LYS A 55 5.38 -9.61 12.68
C LYS A 55 6.00 -10.62 13.61
N ALA A 56 7.33 -10.64 13.74
CA ALA A 56 8.04 -11.54 14.65
C ALA A 56 7.67 -11.33 16.13
N GLN A 57 7.16 -10.14 16.47
CA GLN A 57 6.68 -9.79 17.82
C GLN A 57 5.16 -9.97 17.98
N GLY A 58 4.48 -10.60 17.03
CA GLY A 58 3.04 -10.86 17.06
C GLY A 58 2.16 -9.72 16.58
N GLY A 59 2.72 -8.69 15.94
CA GLY A 59 1.95 -7.62 15.32
C GLY A 59 1.42 -8.00 13.95
N TYR A 60 0.56 -7.16 13.38
CA TYR A 60 -0.14 -7.40 12.14
C TYR A 60 0.39 -6.50 11.01
N VAL A 61 0.50 -7.04 9.81
CA VAL A 61 0.98 -6.27 8.64
C VAL A 61 -0.06 -6.32 7.52
N ALA A 62 -0.60 -5.18 7.17
CA ALA A 62 -1.51 -5.02 6.04
C ALA A 62 -0.85 -4.19 4.93
N ALA A 63 -1.09 -4.55 3.68
CA ALA A 63 -0.66 -3.77 2.53
C ALA A 63 -1.85 -3.39 1.67
N SER A 64 -1.87 -2.17 1.14
CA SER A 64 -2.84 -1.79 0.13
C SER A 64 -2.25 -1.88 -1.27
N GLN A 65 -3.13 -2.18 -2.22
CA GLN A 65 -2.84 -2.17 -3.65
C GLN A 65 -3.82 -1.22 -4.34
N PHE A 66 -3.30 -0.10 -4.85
CA PHE A 66 -4.06 0.72 -5.77
C PHE A 66 -4.39 -0.11 -7.01
N THR A 67 -5.66 -0.14 -7.38
CA THR A 67 -6.17 -1.04 -8.42
C THR A 67 -6.98 -0.26 -9.43
N LEU A 68 -6.62 -0.39 -10.69
CA LEU A 68 -7.37 0.13 -11.83
C LEU A 68 -8.16 -0.99 -12.49
N TRP A 69 -9.44 -1.08 -12.15
CA TRP A 69 -10.32 -2.05 -12.74
C TRP A 69 -10.53 -1.75 -14.23
N PRO A 70 -10.49 -2.77 -15.11
CA PRO A 70 -10.74 -2.56 -16.53
C PRO A 70 -12.24 -2.40 -16.83
N ASP A 71 -12.56 -1.59 -17.82
CA ASP A 71 -13.87 -1.55 -18.45
C ASP A 71 -14.08 -2.78 -19.37
N ALA A 72 -15.22 -2.82 -20.07
CA ALA A 72 -15.54 -3.92 -21.02
C ALA A 72 -14.56 -4.03 -22.21
N LYS A 73 -13.79 -2.98 -22.52
CA LYS A 73 -12.75 -2.95 -23.56
C LYS A 73 -11.36 -3.23 -22.99
N GLY A 74 -11.26 -3.39 -21.66
CA GLY A 74 -10.03 -3.60 -20.95
C GLY A 74 -9.25 -2.31 -20.65
N GLU A 75 -9.83 -1.14 -20.87
CA GLU A 75 -9.20 0.14 -20.50
C GLU A 75 -9.39 0.42 -19.01
N PRO A 76 -8.41 1.04 -18.33
CA PRO A 76 -8.50 1.30 -16.90
C PRO A 76 -9.61 2.29 -16.59
N MET A 77 -10.52 1.92 -15.70
CA MET A 77 -11.53 2.84 -15.16
C MET A 77 -10.85 3.79 -14.18
N VAL A 78 -10.54 4.99 -14.65
CA VAL A 78 -9.83 6.03 -13.90
C VAL A 78 -10.49 7.39 -14.14
N SER A 79 -10.48 8.27 -13.13
CA SER A 79 -11.04 9.60 -13.27
C SER A 79 -10.24 10.44 -14.29
N SER A 80 -10.93 11.33 -15.02
CA SER A 80 -10.29 12.28 -15.94
C SER A 80 -9.21 13.11 -15.24
N HIS A 81 -9.46 13.56 -14.01
CA HIS A 81 -8.49 14.27 -13.20
C HIS A 81 -7.20 13.47 -12.94
N LEU A 82 -7.31 12.16 -12.70
CA LEU A 82 -6.12 11.33 -12.51
C LEU A 82 -5.36 11.15 -13.83
N LEU A 83 -6.07 10.97 -14.96
CA LEU A 83 -5.45 10.89 -16.29
C LEU A 83 -4.72 12.17 -16.68
N GLU A 84 -5.30 13.35 -16.38
CA GLU A 84 -4.61 14.62 -16.59
C GLU A 84 -3.26 14.69 -15.85
N LYS A 85 -3.23 14.21 -14.61
CA LYS A 85 -2.01 14.18 -13.79
C LYS A 85 -1.08 13.02 -14.12
N ARG A 86 -1.57 11.96 -14.72
CA ARG A 86 -0.86 10.71 -15.01
C ARG A 86 -1.16 10.22 -16.44
N PRO A 87 -0.83 11.03 -17.46
CA PRO A 87 -1.15 10.72 -18.85
C PRO A 87 -0.42 9.48 -19.39
N PHE A 88 0.54 8.96 -18.63
CA PHE A 88 1.28 7.75 -18.96
C PHE A 88 0.55 6.45 -18.60
N LEU A 89 -0.55 6.53 -17.81
CA LEU A 89 -1.35 5.36 -17.46
C LEU A 89 -2.02 4.77 -18.70
N ARG A 90 -1.95 3.46 -18.83
CA ARG A 90 -2.47 2.73 -19.97
C ARG A 90 -3.07 1.39 -19.56
N LYS A 91 -3.69 0.73 -20.50
CA LYS A 91 -4.24 -0.63 -20.36
C LYS A 91 -3.24 -1.58 -19.70
N GLY A 92 -3.70 -2.28 -18.68
CA GLY A 92 -2.91 -3.25 -17.92
C GLY A 92 -2.18 -2.70 -16.71
N ASP A 93 -1.98 -1.36 -16.62
CA ASP A 93 -1.36 -0.76 -15.45
C ASP A 93 -2.26 -0.92 -14.22
N PHE A 94 -1.68 -1.35 -13.11
CA PHE A 94 -2.39 -1.64 -11.85
C PHE A 94 -3.61 -2.55 -12.00
N ALA A 95 -3.67 -3.34 -13.09
CA ALA A 95 -4.81 -4.21 -13.34
C ALA A 95 -4.88 -5.35 -12.33
N PRO A 96 -6.08 -5.79 -11.90
CA PRO A 96 -6.24 -6.88 -10.96
C PRO A 96 -5.46 -8.13 -11.37
N GLY A 97 -4.62 -8.65 -10.47
CA GLY A 97 -3.81 -9.86 -10.69
C GLY A 97 -2.60 -9.68 -11.60
N SER A 98 -2.29 -8.45 -12.03
CA SER A 98 -1.07 -8.18 -12.80
C SER A 98 0.17 -8.11 -11.88
N VAL A 99 1.34 -8.41 -12.45
CA VAL A 99 2.62 -8.22 -11.75
C VAL A 99 2.82 -6.75 -11.34
N GLY A 100 2.30 -5.81 -12.13
CA GLY A 100 2.36 -4.38 -11.81
C GLY A 100 1.57 -4.01 -10.54
N GLN A 101 0.41 -4.65 -10.34
CA GLN A 101 -0.41 -4.47 -9.15
C GLN A 101 0.24 -5.07 -7.90
N ASP A 102 1.00 -6.16 -8.03
CA ASP A 102 1.59 -6.82 -6.87
C ASP A 102 2.48 -5.89 -6.06
N ASN A 103 2.47 -6.12 -4.74
CA ASN A 103 3.43 -5.48 -3.85
C ASN A 103 4.85 -5.90 -4.22
N VAL A 104 5.82 -5.02 -3.97
CA VAL A 104 7.23 -5.30 -4.25
C VAL A 104 7.70 -6.57 -3.52
N PRO A 105 8.63 -7.33 -4.13
CA PRO A 105 9.05 -8.64 -3.61
C PRO A 105 9.56 -8.62 -2.17
N GLU A 106 10.18 -7.52 -1.73
CA GLU A 106 10.76 -7.35 -0.40
C GLU A 106 9.72 -7.46 0.73
N LEU A 107 8.44 -7.26 0.42
CA LEU A 107 7.34 -7.27 1.39
C LEU A 107 6.57 -8.59 1.41
N LYS A 108 6.76 -9.45 0.41
CA LYS A 108 5.90 -10.61 0.14
C LYS A 108 5.67 -11.52 1.36
N ASP A 109 6.73 -11.81 2.11
CA ASP A 109 6.68 -12.77 3.24
C ASP A 109 6.24 -12.12 4.56
N SER A 110 6.11 -10.78 4.58
CA SER A 110 5.78 -10.04 5.78
C SER A 110 4.32 -9.63 5.87
N VAL A 111 3.59 -9.62 4.76
CA VAL A 111 2.20 -9.13 4.69
C VAL A 111 1.22 -10.24 5.08
N ASP A 112 0.32 -9.94 6.02
CA ASP A 112 -0.76 -10.83 6.48
C ASP A 112 -2.06 -10.58 5.69
N LEU A 113 -2.31 -9.34 5.27
CA LEU A 113 -3.50 -8.94 4.53
C LEU A 113 -3.14 -8.01 3.38
N VAL A 114 -3.69 -8.30 2.21
CA VAL A 114 -3.68 -7.37 1.07
C VAL A 114 -5.10 -6.86 0.83
N VAL A 115 -5.27 -5.54 0.70
CA VAL A 115 -6.53 -4.91 0.32
C VAL A 115 -6.39 -4.16 -0.99
N CYS A 116 -7.28 -4.42 -1.94
CA CYS A 116 -7.36 -3.65 -3.18
C CYS A 116 -8.19 -2.38 -2.96
N LYS A 117 -7.67 -1.22 -3.32
CA LYS A 117 -8.36 0.06 -3.18
C LYS A 117 -8.45 0.80 -4.52
N VAL A 118 -9.54 1.51 -4.71
CA VAL A 118 -9.83 2.34 -5.89
C VAL A 118 -9.71 3.83 -5.60
N ALA A 119 -9.49 4.20 -4.34
CA ALA A 119 -9.40 5.56 -3.84
C ALA A 119 -8.09 5.79 -3.10
N TYR A 120 -7.89 6.99 -2.52
CA TYR A 120 -6.67 7.31 -1.78
C TYR A 120 -6.53 6.51 -0.50
N SER A 121 -7.59 6.45 0.33
CA SER A 121 -7.55 5.75 1.61
C SER A 121 -7.63 4.24 1.44
N ALA A 122 -6.81 3.51 2.20
CA ALA A 122 -6.87 2.06 2.29
C ALA A 122 -8.11 1.55 3.06
N PHE A 123 -8.78 2.42 3.81
CA PHE A 123 -10.02 2.09 4.51
C PHE A 123 -11.26 2.25 3.62
N PHE A 124 -11.19 3.11 2.58
CA PHE A 124 -12.34 3.39 1.75
C PHE A 124 -12.76 2.18 0.92
N ASN A 125 -13.96 1.66 1.20
CA ASN A 125 -14.58 0.54 0.49
C ASN A 125 -13.72 -0.74 0.46
N THR A 126 -13.00 -1.01 1.57
CA THR A 126 -12.22 -2.23 1.77
C THR A 126 -12.61 -2.91 3.08
N GLN A 127 -12.12 -4.14 3.29
CA GLN A 127 -12.32 -4.87 4.55
C GLN A 127 -11.32 -4.48 5.65
N LEU A 128 -10.45 -3.50 5.44
CA LEU A 128 -9.32 -3.21 6.34
C LEU A 128 -9.78 -2.90 7.76
N ASP A 129 -10.73 -1.97 7.95
CA ASP A 129 -11.25 -1.60 9.27
C ASP A 129 -11.81 -2.82 10.02
N TRP A 130 -12.63 -3.61 9.34
CA TRP A 130 -13.23 -4.80 9.94
C TRP A 130 -12.16 -5.80 10.39
N VAL A 131 -11.15 -6.07 9.57
CA VAL A 131 -10.08 -7.02 9.90
C VAL A 131 -9.26 -6.52 11.08
N LEU A 132 -8.83 -5.25 11.09
CA LEU A 132 -8.04 -4.69 12.17
C LEU A 132 -8.80 -4.74 13.51
N ARG A 133 -10.09 -4.38 13.52
CA ARG A 133 -10.92 -4.49 14.74
C ARG A 133 -11.07 -5.92 15.22
N LYS A 134 -11.26 -6.87 14.31
CA LYS A 134 -11.37 -8.30 14.67
C LYS A 134 -10.05 -8.89 15.16
N ALA A 135 -8.92 -8.39 14.66
CA ALA A 135 -7.60 -8.75 15.14
C ALA A 135 -7.21 -8.08 16.48
N GLY A 136 -8.08 -7.24 17.06
CA GLY A 136 -7.78 -6.54 18.31
C GLY A 136 -6.71 -5.45 18.18
N ILE A 137 -6.59 -4.86 17.00
CA ILE A 137 -5.61 -3.79 16.75
C ILE A 137 -6.11 -2.49 17.38
N GLU A 138 -5.26 -1.86 18.19
CA GLU A 138 -5.51 -0.58 18.88
C GLU A 138 -4.62 0.55 18.34
N THR A 139 -3.52 0.19 17.69
CA THR A 139 -2.56 1.15 17.14
C THR A 139 -2.23 0.80 15.69
N VAL A 140 -2.21 1.80 14.82
CA VAL A 140 -1.75 1.64 13.45
C VAL A 140 -0.56 2.54 13.16
N LEU A 141 0.44 1.97 12.51
CA LEU A 141 1.57 2.66 11.90
C LEU A 141 1.31 2.71 10.41
N VAL A 142 1.35 3.89 9.81
CA VAL A 142 1.07 4.06 8.37
C VAL A 142 2.34 4.50 7.64
N CYS A 143 2.71 3.79 6.59
CA CYS A 143 3.85 4.13 5.73
C CYS A 143 3.51 3.86 4.26
N GLY A 144 4.40 4.23 3.34
CA GLY A 144 4.22 3.96 1.91
C GLY A 144 4.25 5.20 1.04
N ILE A 145 3.51 5.17 -0.06
CA ILE A 145 3.41 6.23 -1.08
C ILE A 145 1.95 6.51 -1.49
N VAL A 146 1.62 7.74 -1.94
CA VAL A 146 2.41 8.96 -1.80
C VAL A 146 1.96 9.70 -0.56
N THR A 147 2.85 10.45 0.09
CA THR A 147 2.60 11.08 1.40
C THR A 147 1.33 11.92 1.44
N ASN A 148 1.14 12.82 0.48
CA ASN A 148 -0.01 13.74 0.43
C ASN A 148 -1.30 13.13 -0.16
N GLY A 149 -1.26 11.89 -0.63
CA GLY A 149 -2.38 11.14 -1.19
C GLY A 149 -2.75 9.93 -0.33
N GLY A 150 -2.32 8.75 -0.76
CA GLY A 150 -2.67 7.48 -0.12
C GLY A 150 -2.32 7.42 1.37
N VAL A 151 -1.09 7.80 1.74
CA VAL A 151 -0.63 7.75 3.14
C VAL A 151 -1.44 8.69 4.04
N ALA A 152 -1.54 9.98 3.66
CA ALA A 152 -2.26 10.97 4.46
C ALA A 152 -3.76 10.65 4.58
N SER A 153 -4.41 10.17 3.50
CA SER A 153 -5.82 9.80 3.53
C SER A 153 -6.05 8.57 4.41
N THR A 154 -5.21 7.56 4.27
CA THR A 154 -5.27 6.36 5.13
C THR A 154 -5.07 6.70 6.60
N ALA A 155 -4.10 7.57 6.92
CA ALA A 155 -3.83 7.97 8.30
C ALA A 155 -4.94 8.82 8.93
N ARG A 156 -5.74 9.55 8.12
CA ARG A 156 -6.89 10.32 8.65
C ARG A 156 -8.11 9.45 8.89
N ASP A 157 -8.26 8.38 8.13
CA ASP A 157 -9.41 7.47 8.26
C ASP A 157 -9.16 6.38 9.31
N ALA A 158 -7.92 6.20 9.76
CA ALA A 158 -7.53 5.28 10.82
C ALA A 158 -7.94 5.83 12.21
#